data_7526afd11803b8e7b34be8e44df65ae9
#
_entry.id   7526afd11803b8e7b34be8e44df65ae9
#
_cell.length_a   1.000
_cell.length_b   1.000
_cell.length_c   1.000
_cell.angle_alpha   90.00
_cell.angle_beta   90.00
_cell.angle_gamma   90.00
#
_symmetry.space_group_name_H-M   'P 1'
#
loop_
_entity.id
_entity.type
_entity.pdbx_description
1 polymer ?
#
loop_
_entity_poly.entity_id
_entity_poly.type
_entity_poly.pdbx_seq_one_letter_code
_entity_poly.pdbx_strand_id
1 'polypeptide(L)'
;IPESTYEDTPTPIRDEPEYTGPAIEVEGSTEYLRIILPSSQHPGYKEVLRLMREWNFLRDRSHRHWWWLRDPSSVLDFLASHQEDLELDFDAEFTDNFRKLTSVIKKAELRTSASESSELAEVEVSIIAGDVPEDELEHALATGKNHIRHEGKVYLLTRDLKEKASRLQRRISGNPDAPLLARTSHPIEKFQAPALEEFLVEADPRFKPPAMWKKRSTALRDLSALPAPK
;
A
#
# COMPACT_ATOMS: atom_id res chain seq x y z
N ILE A 1 0.46 -44.24 -41.29
CA ILE A 1 -0.03 -43.66 -40.00
C ILE A 1 -0.07 -42.15 -40.23
N PRO A 2 -1.25 -41.50 -40.34
CA PRO A 2 -1.32 -40.04 -40.46
C PRO A 2 -1.17 -39.39 -39.10
N GLU A 3 -0.23 -38.44 -39.00
CA GLU A 3 -0.06 -37.53 -37.88
C GLU A 3 -1.28 -36.61 -37.76
N SER A 4 -1.95 -36.71 -36.63
CA SER A 4 -3.06 -35.84 -36.26
C SER A 4 -2.50 -34.52 -35.72
N THR A 5 -2.53 -33.49 -36.53
CA THR A 5 -2.28 -32.10 -36.12
C THR A 5 -3.50 -31.61 -35.31
N TYR A 6 -3.39 -31.59 -34.00
CA TYR A 6 -4.36 -30.85 -33.14
C TYR A 6 -4.06 -29.37 -33.32
N GLU A 7 -4.89 -28.68 -34.08
CA GLU A 7 -4.99 -27.24 -34.06
C GLU A 7 -5.59 -26.81 -32.69
N ASP A 8 -4.74 -26.23 -31.86
CA ASP A 8 -5.16 -25.55 -30.62
C ASP A 8 -5.98 -24.31 -31.02
N THR A 9 -7.27 -24.50 -31.15
CA THR A 9 -8.21 -23.37 -31.32
C THR A 9 -8.28 -22.64 -29.98
N PRO A 10 -7.87 -21.37 -29.90
CA PRO A 10 -7.97 -20.62 -28.62
C PRO A 10 -9.45 -20.53 -28.24
N THR A 11 -9.75 -21.06 -27.07
CA THR A 11 -11.08 -20.96 -26.47
C THR A 11 -11.45 -19.46 -26.39
N PRO A 12 -12.59 -19.02 -26.96
CA PRO A 12 -12.98 -17.61 -26.85
C PRO A 12 -13.09 -17.23 -25.39
N ILE A 13 -12.37 -16.18 -24.99
CA ILE A 13 -12.53 -15.52 -23.71
C ILE A 13 -14.00 -15.08 -23.69
N ARG A 14 -14.81 -15.73 -22.86
CA ARG A 14 -16.17 -15.27 -22.58
C ARG A 14 -16.00 -13.97 -21.84
N ASP A 15 -16.34 -12.86 -22.48
CA ASP A 15 -16.60 -11.60 -21.77
C ASP A 15 -17.70 -11.90 -20.75
N GLU A 16 -17.33 -12.01 -19.48
CA GLU A 16 -18.34 -12.07 -18.43
C GLU A 16 -19.14 -10.77 -18.51
N PRO A 17 -20.48 -10.85 -18.45
CA PRO A 17 -21.30 -9.66 -18.54
C PRO A 17 -20.90 -8.67 -17.43
N GLU A 18 -20.54 -7.46 -17.82
CA GLU A 18 -20.17 -6.38 -16.92
C GLU A 18 -21.31 -6.16 -15.92
N TYR A 19 -20.99 -6.17 -14.62
CA TYR A 19 -21.97 -5.96 -13.57
C TYR A 19 -22.48 -4.51 -13.63
N THR A 20 -23.78 -4.35 -13.88
CA THR A 20 -24.44 -3.03 -13.97
C THR A 20 -25.33 -2.70 -12.76
N GLY A 21 -25.23 -3.49 -11.70
CA GLY A 21 -26.00 -3.28 -10.46
C GLY A 21 -25.42 -2.21 -9.54
N PRO A 22 -26.02 -2.01 -8.35
CA PRO A 22 -25.53 -1.04 -7.38
C PRO A 22 -24.12 -1.40 -6.89
N ALA A 23 -23.26 -0.39 -6.71
CA ALA A 23 -21.93 -0.54 -6.14
C ALA A 23 -21.98 -0.94 -4.64
N ILE A 24 -20.86 -1.36 -4.09
CA ILE A 24 -20.65 -1.46 -2.65
C ILE A 24 -20.54 -0.05 -2.10
N GLU A 25 -21.43 0.34 -1.18
CA GLU A 25 -21.40 1.69 -0.60
C GLU A 25 -20.77 1.67 0.78
N VAL A 26 -19.87 2.61 1.04
CA VAL A 26 -19.20 2.80 2.33
C VAL A 26 -19.56 4.14 2.92
N GLU A 27 -20.15 4.14 4.11
CA GLU A 27 -20.48 5.33 4.88
C GLU A 27 -19.93 5.22 6.30
N GLY A 28 -19.60 6.34 6.92
CA GLY A 28 -19.12 6.32 8.29
C GLY A 28 -18.36 7.57 8.70
N SER A 29 -17.62 7.40 9.79
CA SER A 29 -16.78 8.42 10.41
C SER A 29 -15.57 7.75 11.07
N THR A 30 -14.87 8.46 11.94
CA THR A 30 -13.85 7.86 12.82
C THR A 30 -14.42 6.97 13.93
N GLU A 31 -15.73 6.96 14.13
CA GLU A 31 -16.41 6.27 15.23
C GLU A 31 -17.19 5.03 14.79
N TYR A 32 -17.63 5.01 13.55
CA TYR A 32 -18.38 3.89 12.98
C TYR A 32 -18.14 3.77 11.49
N LEU A 33 -18.32 2.58 10.96
CA LEU A 33 -18.33 2.30 9.53
C LEU A 33 -19.57 1.48 9.19
N ARG A 34 -20.24 1.83 8.11
CA ARG A 34 -21.34 1.09 7.52
C ARG A 34 -20.96 0.69 6.09
N ILE A 35 -21.04 -0.59 5.80
CA ILE A 35 -20.89 -1.09 4.44
C ILE A 35 -22.24 -1.63 3.99
N ILE A 36 -22.70 -1.17 2.84
CA ILE A 36 -23.92 -1.63 2.18
C ILE A 36 -23.50 -2.57 1.05
N LEU A 37 -23.81 -3.86 1.23
CA LEU A 37 -23.58 -4.85 0.18
C LEU A 37 -24.72 -4.85 -0.81
N PRO A 38 -24.45 -4.80 -2.12
CA PRO A 38 -25.46 -4.96 -3.15
C PRO A 38 -25.95 -6.41 -3.23
N SER A 39 -26.39 -6.83 -4.39
CA SER A 39 -26.80 -8.22 -4.61
C SER A 39 -25.61 -9.17 -4.59
N SER A 40 -25.86 -10.47 -4.35
CA SER A 40 -24.84 -11.51 -4.40
C SER A 40 -24.23 -11.74 -5.80
N GLN A 41 -24.74 -11.06 -6.81
CA GLN A 41 -24.19 -11.06 -8.17
C GLN A 41 -23.02 -10.11 -8.36
N HIS A 42 -22.80 -9.19 -7.42
CA HIS A 42 -21.66 -8.28 -7.46
C HIS A 42 -20.34 -9.08 -7.39
N PRO A 43 -19.35 -8.83 -8.26
CA PRO A 43 -18.08 -9.59 -8.30
C PRO A 43 -17.38 -9.65 -6.94
N GLY A 44 -17.27 -8.52 -6.24
CA GLY A 44 -16.63 -8.42 -4.93
C GLY A 44 -17.47 -8.87 -3.74
N TYR A 45 -18.73 -9.34 -3.94
CA TYR A 45 -19.64 -9.63 -2.82
C TYR A 45 -19.09 -10.64 -1.81
N LYS A 46 -18.53 -11.75 -2.29
CA LYS A 46 -18.05 -12.84 -1.42
C LYS A 46 -16.83 -12.40 -0.59
N GLU A 47 -15.91 -11.73 -1.22
CA GLU A 47 -14.67 -11.26 -0.63
C GLU A 47 -14.95 -10.18 0.43
N VAL A 48 -15.76 -9.18 0.09
CA VAL A 48 -16.14 -8.12 1.05
C VAL A 48 -16.97 -8.70 2.20
N LEU A 49 -17.87 -9.65 1.94
CA LEU A 49 -18.61 -10.34 3.00
C LEU A 49 -17.68 -11.13 3.93
N ARG A 50 -16.66 -11.81 3.39
CA ARG A 50 -15.65 -12.50 4.18
C ARG A 50 -14.87 -11.50 5.04
N LEU A 51 -14.39 -10.44 4.44
CA LEU A 51 -13.67 -9.36 5.10
C LEU A 51 -14.47 -8.77 6.27
N MET A 52 -15.74 -8.43 6.04
CA MET A 52 -16.61 -7.91 7.09
C MET A 52 -16.80 -8.88 8.26
N ARG A 53 -16.86 -10.19 7.99
CA ARG A 53 -16.95 -11.22 9.04
C ARG A 53 -15.66 -11.33 9.84
N GLU A 54 -14.52 -11.30 9.20
CA GLU A 54 -13.19 -11.32 9.84
C GLU A 54 -13.03 -10.13 10.79
N TRP A 55 -13.56 -8.97 10.40
CA TRP A 55 -13.52 -7.74 11.20
C TRP A 55 -14.72 -7.55 12.13
N ASN A 56 -15.54 -8.59 12.34
CA ASN A 56 -16.68 -8.58 13.26
C ASN A 56 -17.72 -7.49 12.96
N PHE A 57 -17.95 -7.16 11.70
CA PHE A 57 -19.08 -6.33 11.34
C PHE A 57 -20.40 -7.00 11.72
N LEU A 58 -21.29 -6.23 12.30
CA LEU A 58 -22.61 -6.69 12.71
C LEU A 58 -23.64 -6.37 11.63
N ARG A 59 -24.38 -7.39 11.21
CA ARG A 59 -25.46 -7.21 10.25
C ARG A 59 -26.63 -6.45 10.89
N ASP A 60 -27.18 -5.46 10.19
CA ASP A 60 -28.38 -4.74 10.63
C ASP A 60 -29.61 -5.65 10.62
N ARG A 61 -30.46 -5.53 11.64
CA ARG A 61 -31.66 -6.36 11.77
C ARG A 61 -32.78 -5.92 10.84
N SER A 62 -32.88 -4.63 10.54
CA SER A 62 -33.93 -4.03 9.73
C SER A 62 -33.54 -3.94 8.25
N HIS A 63 -32.25 -3.80 7.97
CA HIS A 63 -31.71 -3.61 6.62
C HIS A 63 -30.73 -4.73 6.30
N ARG A 64 -31.19 -5.75 5.61
CA ARG A 64 -30.40 -7.00 5.38
C ARG A 64 -29.09 -6.80 4.65
N HIS A 65 -28.89 -5.68 3.97
CA HIS A 65 -27.70 -5.35 3.19
C HIS A 65 -26.71 -4.47 3.96
N TRP A 66 -27.07 -3.99 5.15
CA TRP A 66 -26.25 -3.10 5.95
C TRP A 66 -25.43 -3.87 6.97
N TRP A 67 -24.15 -3.50 7.06
CA TRP A 67 -23.20 -4.06 7.99
C TRP A 67 -22.47 -2.96 8.72
N TRP A 68 -22.34 -3.08 10.02
CA TRP A 68 -21.83 -2.05 10.91
C TRP A 68 -20.58 -2.49 11.66
N LEU A 69 -19.57 -1.64 11.71
CA LEU A 69 -18.46 -1.68 12.63
C LEU A 69 -18.54 -0.43 13.50
N ARG A 70 -18.62 -0.58 14.84
CA ARG A 70 -18.92 0.51 15.76
C ARG A 70 -17.87 0.72 16.84
N ASP A 71 -16.76 0.02 16.79
CA ASP A 71 -15.61 0.28 17.64
C ASP A 71 -14.63 1.22 16.94
N PRO A 72 -14.35 2.44 17.49
CA PRO A 72 -13.51 3.43 16.82
C PRO A 72 -12.10 2.95 16.47
N SER A 73 -11.48 2.11 17.31
CA SER A 73 -10.17 1.54 17.03
C SER A 73 -10.24 0.56 15.86
N SER A 74 -11.21 -0.34 15.89
CA SER A 74 -11.43 -1.31 14.81
C SER A 74 -11.79 -0.63 13.50
N VAL A 75 -12.52 0.49 13.52
CA VAL A 75 -12.83 1.30 12.33
C VAL A 75 -11.54 1.83 11.70
N LEU A 76 -10.67 2.44 12.50
CA LEU A 76 -9.42 3.00 11.99
C LEU A 76 -8.45 1.91 11.52
N ASP A 77 -8.36 0.80 12.22
CA ASP A 77 -7.54 -0.35 11.84
C ASP A 77 -8.05 -1.01 10.55
N PHE A 78 -9.38 -1.11 10.40
CA PHE A 78 -10.00 -1.59 9.16
C PHE A 78 -9.68 -0.67 7.97
N LEU A 79 -9.86 0.65 8.14
CA LEU A 79 -9.54 1.61 7.09
C LEU A 79 -8.05 1.60 6.73
N ALA A 80 -7.16 1.51 7.72
CA ALA A 80 -5.73 1.41 7.48
C ALA A 80 -5.34 0.16 6.68
N SER A 81 -6.09 -0.92 6.84
CA SER A 81 -5.78 -2.21 6.21
C SER A 81 -6.47 -2.42 4.87
N HIS A 82 -7.67 -1.87 4.67
CA HIS A 82 -8.56 -2.29 3.58
C HIS A 82 -9.24 -1.16 2.82
N GLN A 83 -9.01 0.11 3.15
CA GLN A 83 -9.64 1.21 2.40
C GLN A 83 -9.23 1.17 0.92
N GLU A 84 -7.95 0.91 0.62
CA GLU A 84 -7.45 0.83 -0.75
C GLU A 84 -8.01 -0.39 -1.49
N ASP A 85 -8.07 -1.55 -0.82
CA ASP A 85 -8.67 -2.75 -1.39
C ASP A 85 -10.15 -2.49 -1.78
N LEU A 86 -10.90 -1.79 -0.91
CA LEU A 86 -12.29 -1.43 -1.19
C LEU A 86 -12.42 -0.50 -2.39
N GLU A 87 -11.55 0.51 -2.51
CA GLU A 87 -11.58 1.49 -3.60
C GLU A 87 -11.11 0.89 -4.93
N LEU A 88 -10.05 0.10 -4.94
CA LEU A 88 -9.36 -0.33 -6.15
C LEU A 88 -9.80 -1.73 -6.64
N ASP A 89 -9.98 -2.67 -5.70
CA ASP A 89 -10.26 -4.07 -6.05
C ASP A 89 -11.76 -4.36 -6.08
N PHE A 90 -12.56 -3.64 -5.28
CA PHE A 90 -13.99 -3.88 -5.15
C PHE A 90 -14.87 -2.74 -5.67
N ASP A 91 -14.27 -1.70 -6.23
CA ASP A 91 -14.95 -0.52 -6.81
C ASP A 91 -16.02 0.06 -5.86
N ALA A 92 -15.66 0.14 -4.57
CA ALA A 92 -16.57 0.62 -3.54
C ALA A 92 -16.70 2.14 -3.56
N GLU A 93 -17.92 2.63 -3.49
CA GLU A 93 -18.24 4.05 -3.44
C GLU A 93 -18.27 4.57 -2.01
N PHE A 94 -17.38 5.50 -1.70
CA PHE A 94 -17.36 6.21 -0.43
C PHE A 94 -18.25 7.46 -0.51
N THR A 95 -19.25 7.54 0.38
CA THR A 95 -20.21 8.66 0.38
C THR A 95 -19.53 10.00 0.66
N ASP A 96 -20.13 11.10 0.16
CA ASP A 96 -19.66 12.46 0.46
C ASP A 96 -19.66 12.75 1.97
N ASN A 97 -20.61 12.18 2.70
CA ASN A 97 -20.66 12.29 4.15
C ASN A 97 -19.46 11.61 4.80
N PHE A 98 -19.11 10.38 4.36
CA PHE A 98 -17.89 9.70 4.81
C PHE A 98 -16.66 10.59 4.58
N ARG A 99 -16.49 11.11 3.38
CA ARG A 99 -15.33 11.96 3.01
C ARG A 99 -15.22 13.20 3.89
N LYS A 100 -16.35 13.82 4.25
CA LYS A 100 -16.39 14.96 5.17
C LYS A 100 -16.00 14.58 6.60
N LEU A 101 -16.61 13.53 7.14
CA LEU A 101 -16.42 13.11 8.53
C LEU A 101 -15.04 12.47 8.77
N THR A 102 -14.43 11.93 7.72
CA THR A 102 -13.08 11.36 7.78
C THR A 102 -11.98 12.31 7.30
N SER A 103 -12.29 13.59 7.08
CA SER A 103 -11.31 14.59 6.61
C SER A 103 -10.13 14.78 7.57
N VAL A 104 -10.29 14.44 8.84
CA VAL A 104 -9.23 14.43 9.87
C VAL A 104 -8.30 13.22 9.75
N ILE A 105 -8.70 12.20 8.99
CA ILE A 105 -7.88 11.03 8.72
C ILE A 105 -6.88 11.38 7.61
N LYS A 106 -5.61 11.12 7.87
CA LYS A 106 -4.51 11.28 6.93
C LYS A 106 -3.78 9.95 6.80
N LYS A 107 -3.15 9.69 5.67
CA LYS A 107 -2.24 8.55 5.51
C LYS A 107 -0.83 9.00 5.87
N ALA A 108 -0.11 8.18 6.62
CA ALA A 108 1.32 8.34 6.75
C ALA A 108 2.00 8.05 5.40
N GLU A 109 3.16 8.63 5.19
CA GLU A 109 3.86 8.57 3.91
C GLU A 109 5.25 7.98 4.09
N LEU A 110 5.68 7.19 3.10
CA LEU A 110 7.07 6.78 2.99
C LEU A 110 7.87 7.91 2.31
N ARG A 111 8.99 8.24 2.89
CA ARG A 111 9.96 9.19 2.33
C ARG A 111 11.32 8.53 2.23
N THR A 112 11.97 8.75 1.11
CA THR A 112 13.33 8.29 0.89
C THR A 112 14.21 9.46 0.49
N SER A 113 15.43 9.47 1.00
CA SER A 113 16.46 10.41 0.59
C SER A 113 17.79 9.70 0.42
N ALA A 114 18.66 10.28 -0.39
CA ALA A 114 20.01 9.80 -0.53
C ALA A 114 20.97 10.99 -0.55
N SER A 115 22.08 10.82 0.13
CA SER A 115 23.20 11.75 0.08
C SER A 115 24.46 11.02 -0.38
N GLU A 116 25.41 11.72 -0.93
CA GLU A 116 26.66 11.14 -1.39
C GLU A 116 27.85 11.97 -0.87
N SER A 117 28.76 11.29 -0.18
CA SER A 117 30.05 11.81 0.24
C SER A 117 31.18 11.36 -0.70
N SER A 118 32.42 11.72 -0.39
CA SER A 118 33.58 11.30 -1.18
C SER A 118 33.76 9.78 -1.27
N GLU A 119 33.39 9.04 -0.23
CA GLU A 119 33.65 7.59 -0.12
C GLU A 119 32.39 6.74 -0.19
N LEU A 120 31.33 7.12 0.48
CA LEU A 120 30.08 6.36 0.60
C LEU A 120 28.89 7.18 0.13
N ALA A 121 27.83 6.49 -0.24
CA ALA A 121 26.50 7.06 -0.32
C ALA A 121 25.71 6.64 0.92
N GLU A 122 24.81 7.48 1.38
CA GLU A 122 23.92 7.19 2.51
C GLU A 122 22.49 7.25 2.03
N VAL A 123 21.71 6.24 2.36
CA VAL A 123 20.28 6.19 2.04
C VAL A 123 19.50 6.23 3.34
N GLU A 124 18.60 7.19 3.41
CA GLU A 124 17.65 7.32 4.51
C GLU A 124 16.26 6.89 4.03
N VAL A 125 15.59 6.10 4.84
CA VAL A 125 14.19 5.70 4.67
C VAL A 125 13.44 6.12 5.92
N SER A 126 12.40 6.92 5.76
CA SER A 126 11.58 7.42 6.86
C SER A 126 10.09 7.27 6.57
N ILE A 127 9.32 6.98 7.61
CA ILE A 127 7.86 7.05 7.62
C ILE A 127 7.49 8.40 8.25
N ILE A 128 6.66 9.18 7.58
CA ILE A 128 6.24 10.50 8.04
C ILE A 128 4.73 10.50 8.23
N ALA A 129 4.30 10.91 9.41
CA ALA A 129 2.88 11.03 9.77
C ALA A 129 2.57 12.48 10.20
N GLY A 130 2.66 13.43 9.26
CA GLY A 130 2.50 14.86 9.54
C GLY A 130 3.51 15.37 10.57
N ASP A 131 3.00 15.91 11.68
CA ASP A 131 3.80 16.49 12.77
C ASP A 131 4.00 15.50 13.94
N VAL A 132 3.66 14.22 13.77
CA VAL A 132 3.84 13.18 14.79
C VAL A 132 5.33 13.02 15.11
N PRO A 133 5.74 13.09 16.40
CA PRO A 133 7.12 12.85 16.81
C PRO A 133 7.61 11.45 16.42
N GLU A 134 8.90 11.35 16.12
CA GLU A 134 9.51 10.09 15.67
C GLU A 134 9.40 8.98 16.73
N ASP A 135 9.56 9.32 18.01
CA ASP A 135 9.44 8.37 19.12
C ASP A 135 8.02 7.82 19.30
N GLU A 136 6.99 8.64 19.06
CA GLU A 136 5.60 8.20 19.08
C GLU A 136 5.31 7.26 17.90
N LEU A 137 5.86 7.57 16.73
CA LEU A 137 5.75 6.75 15.54
C LEU A 137 6.47 5.41 15.71
N GLU A 138 7.70 5.41 16.26
CA GLU A 138 8.45 4.20 16.60
C GLU A 138 7.67 3.31 17.56
N HIS A 139 7.11 3.90 18.62
CA HIS A 139 6.30 3.15 19.57
C HIS A 139 5.08 2.52 18.90
N ALA A 140 4.41 3.25 18.00
CA ALA A 140 3.25 2.72 17.27
C ALA A 140 3.63 1.54 16.35
N LEU A 141 4.74 1.66 15.64
CA LEU A 141 5.25 0.59 14.78
C LEU A 141 5.67 -0.64 15.59
N ALA A 142 6.41 -0.45 16.69
CA ALA A 142 6.88 -1.51 17.57
C ALA A 142 5.71 -2.27 18.25
N THR A 143 4.61 -1.58 18.54
CA THR A 143 3.40 -2.17 19.14
C THR A 143 2.38 -2.68 18.12
N GLY A 144 2.70 -2.60 16.83
CA GLY A 144 1.85 -3.10 15.75
C GLY A 144 0.59 -2.28 15.50
N LYS A 145 0.51 -1.05 16.00
CA LYS A 145 -0.63 -0.15 15.74
C LYS A 145 -0.76 0.17 14.26
N ASN A 146 -1.99 0.37 13.82
CA ASN A 146 -2.30 0.75 12.44
C ASN A 146 -2.71 2.23 12.31
N HIS A 147 -2.79 2.94 13.41
CA HIS A 147 -3.09 4.38 13.43
C HIS A 147 -2.46 5.09 14.63
N ILE A 148 -2.28 6.40 14.49
CA ILE A 148 -1.82 7.31 15.55
C ILE A 148 -2.77 8.49 15.59
N ARG A 149 -3.17 8.91 16.80
CA ARG A 149 -3.95 10.15 17.02
C ARG A 149 -3.00 11.22 17.54
N HIS A 150 -2.84 12.29 16.78
CA HIS A 150 -1.97 13.40 17.16
C HIS A 150 -2.62 14.73 16.78
N GLU A 151 -2.70 15.69 17.71
CA GLU A 151 -3.27 17.03 17.52
C GLU A 151 -4.63 17.06 16.80
N GLY A 152 -5.54 16.17 17.19
CA GLY A 152 -6.89 16.10 16.63
C GLY A 152 -6.97 15.47 15.22
N LYS A 153 -5.86 15.04 14.66
CA LYS A 153 -5.78 14.29 13.40
C LYS A 153 -5.55 12.80 13.70
N VAL A 154 -5.90 11.97 12.75
CA VAL A 154 -5.62 10.54 12.77
C VAL A 154 -4.72 10.21 11.58
N TYR A 155 -3.60 9.58 11.85
CA TYR A 155 -2.66 9.14 10.81
C TYR A 155 -2.73 7.62 10.69
N LEU A 156 -3.13 7.13 9.53
CA LEU A 156 -3.17 5.70 9.24
C LEU A 156 -1.78 5.21 8.80
N LEU A 157 -1.32 4.16 9.47
CA LEU A 157 -0.14 3.38 9.08
C LEU A 157 -0.64 2.21 8.23
N THR A 158 -0.88 2.48 6.95
CA THR A 158 -1.51 1.48 6.06
C THR A 158 -0.66 0.23 5.92
N ARG A 159 -1.30 -0.89 5.61
CA ARG A 159 -0.62 -2.16 5.36
C ARG A 159 0.41 -2.01 4.24
N ASP A 160 0.01 -1.40 3.11
CA ASP A 160 0.90 -1.15 1.97
C ASP A 160 2.13 -0.31 2.35
N LEU A 161 1.93 0.77 3.12
CA LEU A 161 3.02 1.60 3.64
C LEU A 161 4.02 0.77 4.46
N LYS A 162 3.51 -0.02 5.43
CA LYS A 162 4.35 -0.85 6.30
C LYS A 162 5.11 -1.93 5.52
N GLU A 163 4.45 -2.57 4.57
CA GLU A 163 5.08 -3.59 3.71
C GLU A 163 6.17 -2.98 2.82
N LYS A 164 5.90 -1.84 2.17
CA LYS A 164 6.88 -1.12 1.34
C LYS A 164 8.08 -0.65 2.17
N ALA A 165 7.84 -0.01 3.30
CA ALA A 165 8.90 0.45 4.20
C ALA A 165 9.75 -0.72 4.72
N SER A 166 9.11 -1.79 5.19
CA SER A 166 9.80 -2.99 5.69
C SER A 166 10.65 -3.65 4.60
N ARG A 167 10.10 -3.82 3.40
CA ARG A 167 10.82 -4.39 2.25
C ARG A 167 12.05 -3.56 1.90
N LEU A 168 11.88 -2.23 1.87
CA LEU A 168 12.96 -1.32 1.53
C LEU A 168 14.06 -1.30 2.59
N GLN A 169 13.69 -1.17 3.88
CA GLN A 169 14.64 -1.18 4.99
C GLN A 169 15.45 -2.48 5.06
N ARG A 170 14.80 -3.63 4.89
CA ARG A 170 15.49 -4.94 4.82
C ARG A 170 16.43 -5.04 3.63
N ARG A 171 16.02 -4.51 2.48
CA ARG A 171 16.84 -4.52 1.26
C ARG A 171 18.10 -3.68 1.43
N ILE A 172 17.98 -2.48 2.02
CA ILE A 172 19.08 -1.54 2.20
C ILE A 172 20.03 -2.03 3.32
N SER A 173 19.48 -2.53 4.42
CA SER A 173 20.31 -3.05 5.53
C SER A 173 20.99 -4.39 5.22
N GLY A 174 20.54 -5.10 4.18
CA GLY A 174 20.97 -6.47 3.91
C GLY A 174 20.54 -7.49 4.97
N ASN A 175 19.67 -7.08 5.92
CA ASN A 175 19.16 -7.94 6.98
C ASN A 175 17.67 -8.26 6.74
N PRO A 176 17.30 -9.51 6.38
CA PRO A 176 15.91 -9.89 6.12
C PRO A 176 15.03 -9.84 7.37
N ASP A 177 15.62 -9.89 8.56
CA ASP A 177 14.91 -9.88 9.85
C ASP A 177 14.90 -8.50 10.51
N ALA A 178 15.37 -7.45 9.81
CA ALA A 178 15.38 -6.11 10.36
C ALA A 178 13.96 -5.67 10.77
N PRO A 179 13.78 -5.12 11.99
CA PRO A 179 12.51 -4.58 12.42
C PRO A 179 12.13 -3.36 11.56
N LEU A 180 10.82 -3.11 11.46
CA LEU A 180 10.33 -1.90 10.83
C LEU A 180 10.53 -0.71 11.79
N LEU A 181 11.28 0.29 11.35
CA LEU A 181 11.57 1.51 12.11
C LEU A 181 10.95 2.73 11.44
N ALA A 182 10.66 3.77 12.22
CA ALA A 182 10.16 5.03 11.69
C ALA A 182 11.20 5.70 10.79
N ARG A 183 12.47 5.58 11.15
CA ARG A 183 13.60 6.11 10.38
C ARG A 183 14.79 5.17 10.43
N THR A 184 15.42 4.96 9.27
CA THR A 184 16.70 4.24 9.17
C THR A 184 17.61 4.98 8.21
N SER A 185 18.90 4.97 8.51
CA SER A 185 19.93 5.45 7.60
C SER A 185 21.00 4.37 7.45
N HIS A 186 21.39 4.08 6.21
CA HIS A 186 22.39 3.05 5.92
C HIS A 186 23.40 3.56 4.91
N PRO A 187 24.69 3.40 5.21
CA PRO A 187 25.74 3.61 4.23
C PRO A 187 25.68 2.51 3.17
N ILE A 188 25.78 2.88 1.93
CA ILE A 188 25.85 1.96 0.78
C ILE A 188 27.08 2.26 -0.04
N GLU A 189 27.62 1.22 -0.65
CA GLU A 189 28.72 1.40 -1.57
C GLU A 189 28.25 1.99 -2.91
N LYS A 190 29.04 2.87 -3.49
CA LYS A 190 28.66 3.67 -4.67
C LYS A 190 28.27 2.82 -5.89
N PHE A 191 28.80 1.60 -6.00
CA PHE A 191 28.44 0.70 -7.09
C PHE A 191 27.07 0.05 -6.89
N GLN A 192 26.54 -0.02 -5.67
CA GLN A 192 25.20 -0.54 -5.37
C GLN A 192 24.10 0.48 -5.63
N ALA A 193 24.45 1.76 -5.65
CA ALA A 193 23.51 2.87 -5.82
C ALA A 193 22.57 2.73 -7.03
N PRO A 194 23.04 2.36 -8.23
CA PRO A 194 22.16 2.21 -9.40
C PRO A 194 21.13 1.10 -9.25
N ALA A 195 21.49 -0.01 -8.59
CA ALA A 195 20.58 -1.14 -8.37
C ALA A 195 19.49 -0.80 -7.34
N LEU A 196 19.77 0.12 -6.40
CA LEU A 196 18.80 0.59 -5.41
C LEU A 196 17.89 1.69 -5.94
N GLU A 197 18.32 2.45 -6.94
CA GLU A 197 17.55 3.57 -7.50
C GLU A 197 16.14 3.15 -7.93
N GLU A 198 15.98 2.03 -8.62
CA GLU A 198 14.69 1.52 -9.06
C GLU A 198 13.76 1.23 -7.88
N PHE A 199 14.28 0.56 -6.85
CA PHE A 199 13.50 0.24 -5.64
C PHE A 199 13.09 1.49 -4.86
N LEU A 200 13.98 2.50 -4.80
CA LEU A 200 13.69 3.76 -4.12
C LEU A 200 12.61 4.55 -4.87
N VAL A 201 12.68 4.61 -6.19
CA VAL A 201 11.69 5.27 -7.04
C VAL A 201 10.34 4.55 -7.01
N GLU A 202 10.33 3.20 -7.01
CA GLU A 202 9.11 2.40 -6.88
C GLU A 202 8.44 2.63 -5.52
N ALA A 203 9.22 2.67 -4.44
CA ALA A 203 8.71 2.85 -3.09
C ALA A 203 8.26 4.29 -2.82
N ASP A 204 9.00 5.28 -3.30
CA ASP A 204 8.70 6.71 -3.18
C ASP A 204 8.90 7.40 -4.54
N PRO A 205 7.84 7.62 -5.33
CA PRO A 205 7.92 8.29 -6.64
C PRO A 205 8.49 9.72 -6.58
N ARG A 206 8.57 10.31 -5.38
CA ARG A 206 9.18 11.65 -5.17
C ARG A 206 10.68 11.60 -4.92
N PHE A 207 11.25 10.39 -4.81
CA PHE A 207 12.68 10.22 -4.63
C PHE A 207 13.47 10.88 -5.76
N LYS A 208 14.48 11.65 -5.36
CA LYS A 208 15.40 12.32 -6.31
C LYS A 208 16.82 11.81 -6.03
N PRO A 209 17.36 10.98 -6.91
CA PRO A 209 18.71 10.48 -6.74
C PRO A 209 19.73 11.63 -6.85
N PRO A 210 20.84 11.59 -6.10
CA PRO A 210 21.96 12.51 -6.24
C PRO A 210 22.48 12.54 -7.69
N ALA A 211 22.98 13.70 -8.13
CA ALA A 211 23.42 13.88 -9.52
C ALA A 211 24.47 12.85 -9.97
N MET A 212 25.35 12.44 -9.07
CA MET A 212 26.37 11.43 -9.36
C MET A 212 25.78 10.03 -9.52
N TRP A 213 24.73 9.68 -8.76
CA TRP A 213 23.99 8.43 -8.95
C TRP A 213 23.42 8.35 -10.35
N LYS A 214 22.70 9.38 -10.73
CA LYS A 214 22.06 9.46 -12.04
C LYS A 214 23.07 9.27 -13.20
N LYS A 215 24.24 9.88 -13.10
CA LYS A 215 25.32 9.70 -14.08
C LYS A 215 25.80 8.25 -14.14
N ARG A 216 25.98 7.58 -12.99
CA ARG A 216 26.42 6.17 -12.92
C ARG A 216 25.36 5.22 -13.43
N SER A 217 24.10 5.41 -13.07
CA SER A 217 22.97 4.60 -13.55
C SER A 217 22.87 4.66 -15.08
N THR A 218 23.02 5.86 -15.65
CA THR A 218 23.06 6.03 -17.12
C THR A 218 24.24 5.30 -17.73
N ALA A 219 25.43 5.47 -17.20
CA ALA A 219 26.64 4.83 -17.72
C ALA A 219 26.55 3.29 -17.65
N LEU A 220 25.96 2.72 -16.61
CA LEU A 220 25.78 1.28 -16.49
C LEU A 220 24.72 0.74 -17.45
N ARG A 221 23.64 1.48 -17.67
CA ARG A 221 22.63 1.12 -18.69
C ARG A 221 23.22 1.13 -20.09
N ASP A 222 24.02 2.12 -20.41
CA ASP A 222 24.72 2.23 -21.71
C ASP A 222 25.68 1.05 -21.92
N LEU A 223 26.42 0.64 -20.86
CA LEU A 223 27.30 -0.53 -20.90
C LEU A 223 26.53 -1.86 -21.08
N SER A 224 25.37 -2.00 -20.45
CA SER A 224 24.54 -3.20 -20.59
C SER A 224 23.84 -3.31 -21.95
N ALA A 225 23.72 -2.20 -22.68
CA ALA A 225 23.17 -2.14 -24.02
C ALA A 225 24.20 -2.50 -25.12
N LEU A 226 25.46 -2.67 -24.74
CA LEU A 226 26.51 -3.10 -25.73
C LEU A 226 26.32 -4.57 -26.10
N PRO A 227 26.43 -4.92 -27.39
CA PRO A 227 26.34 -6.31 -27.84
C PRO A 227 27.51 -7.12 -27.24
N ALA A 228 27.19 -8.35 -26.82
CA ALA A 228 28.21 -9.26 -26.28
C ALA A 228 29.37 -9.41 -27.28
N PRO A 229 30.63 -9.41 -26.82
CA PRO A 229 31.75 -9.63 -27.69
C PRO A 229 31.62 -11.00 -28.38
N LYS A 230 31.82 -11.00 -29.70
CA LYS A 230 31.79 -12.20 -30.53
C LYS A 230 32.95 -13.15 -30.21
#